data_13572f6a53a1b3ecf505908a67bd4bfa
#
_entry.id   13572f6a53a1b3ecf505908a67bd4bfa
#
_cell.length_a   1.000
_cell.length_b   1.000
_cell.length_c   1.000
_cell.angle_alpha   90.00
_cell.angle_beta   90.00
_cell.angle_gamma   90.00
#
_symmetry.space_group_name_H-M   'P 1'
#
loop_
_entity.id
_entity.type
_entity.pdbx_description
1 polymer ?
#
loop_
_entity_poly.entity_id
_entity_poly.type
_entity_poly.pdbx_seq_one_letter_code
_entity_poly.pdbx_strand_id
1 'polypeptide(L)'
;MGGLAIFPLRFGAAATLLENASPPNMIEIIEKYKATVCFTAPTAYNMMLAAMDEGADLSSLRAAVSAGETLPAPVYDKWLQKTGKPMLDGIGATEMLHIFISNRFDDHKAGCTGKPIRGYEAKIVDDHMNELNIGEVGRLAVRGPTGCRYLSDDRQKNYVQNGWNITGDSFSQDKNGYFFFAARNDDMIISAGYNIAGPEVEAALLSHKQVLECAVIGTPDDKRGAIVQAHIVLTKGSKESDKLKIELQDHVKAKIAPFKYPRSIVFTKLLPKTQTGKIQRFLLRNSKDMETTNAS
;
A
#
# COMPACT_ATOMS: atom_id res chain seq x y z
N MET A 1 7.10 -15.64 5.20
CA MET A 1 7.99 -16.47 6.05
C MET A 1 8.00 -15.96 7.50
N GLY A 2 8.32 -14.68 7.80
CA GLY A 2 8.44 -14.16 9.16
C GLY A 2 7.21 -14.41 10.02
N GLY A 3 6.05 -13.87 9.65
CA GLY A 3 4.82 -13.93 10.44
C GLY A 3 4.22 -15.31 10.65
N LEU A 4 4.42 -16.25 9.70
CA LEU A 4 3.79 -17.57 9.74
C LEU A 4 4.74 -18.71 10.18
N ALA A 5 6.04 -18.50 10.17
CA ALA A 5 6.99 -19.52 10.56
C ALA A 5 8.00 -19.03 11.62
N ILE A 6 8.85 -18.06 11.24
CA ILE A 6 9.99 -17.69 12.09
C ILE A 6 9.55 -17.10 13.44
N PHE A 7 8.59 -16.18 13.45
CA PHE A 7 8.13 -15.56 14.69
C PHE A 7 7.33 -16.52 15.57
N PRO A 8 6.33 -17.26 15.06
CA PRO A 8 5.66 -18.27 15.87
C PRO A 8 6.62 -19.29 16.48
N LEU A 9 7.54 -19.85 15.71
CA LEU A 9 8.55 -20.78 16.23
C LEU A 9 9.45 -20.14 17.29
N ARG A 10 9.88 -18.89 17.10
CA ARG A 10 10.72 -18.16 18.07
C ARG A 10 10.04 -17.96 19.42
N PHE A 11 8.72 -17.74 19.41
CA PHE A 11 7.96 -17.40 20.61
C PHE A 11 7.08 -18.54 21.14
N GLY A 12 7.16 -19.72 20.56
CA GLY A 12 6.31 -20.85 20.92
C GLY A 12 4.83 -20.62 20.63
N ALA A 13 4.51 -19.79 19.63
CA ALA A 13 3.17 -19.48 19.25
C ALA A 13 2.65 -20.42 18.14
N ALA A 14 1.34 -20.69 18.14
CA ALA A 14 0.68 -21.39 17.05
C ALA A 14 0.46 -20.47 15.85
N ALA A 15 0.49 -21.03 14.65
CA ALA A 15 0.13 -20.34 13.42
C ALA A 15 -0.98 -21.09 12.69
N THR A 16 -1.97 -20.37 12.19
CA THR A 16 -3.03 -20.92 11.35
C THR A 16 -2.78 -20.52 9.90
N LEU A 17 -2.71 -21.54 9.03
CA LEU A 17 -2.57 -21.38 7.60
C LEU A 17 -3.91 -21.64 6.92
N LEU A 18 -4.28 -20.77 5.98
CA LEU A 18 -5.46 -20.95 5.14
C LEU A 18 -5.04 -21.30 3.73
N GLU A 19 -5.61 -22.36 3.19
CA GLU A 19 -5.45 -22.72 1.78
C GLU A 19 -6.07 -21.67 0.86
N ASN A 20 -7.24 -21.16 1.29
CA ASN A 20 -7.89 -20.01 0.65
C ASN A 20 -8.13 -18.90 1.68
N ALA A 21 -7.30 -17.88 1.65
CA ALA A 21 -7.36 -16.73 2.54
C ALA A 21 -8.39 -15.68 2.05
N SER A 22 -9.61 -16.09 1.73
CA SER A 22 -10.70 -15.14 1.45
C SER A 22 -11.06 -14.34 2.71
N PRO A 23 -11.53 -13.09 2.59
CA PRO A 23 -11.90 -12.27 3.73
C PRO A 23 -12.90 -12.93 4.69
N PRO A 24 -14.00 -13.59 4.24
CA PRO A 24 -14.88 -14.33 5.13
C PRO A 24 -14.17 -15.45 5.89
N ASN A 25 -13.33 -16.24 5.20
CA ASN A 25 -12.58 -17.34 5.85
C ASN A 25 -11.60 -16.80 6.90
N MET A 26 -10.98 -15.64 6.64
CA MET A 26 -10.08 -15.01 7.60
C MET A 26 -10.83 -14.57 8.87
N ILE A 27 -12.04 -14.00 8.74
CA ILE A 27 -12.90 -13.62 9.87
C ILE A 27 -13.27 -14.87 10.66
N GLU A 28 -13.82 -15.91 10.02
CA GLU A 28 -14.20 -17.18 10.63
C GLU A 28 -13.04 -17.82 11.44
N ILE A 29 -11.85 -17.84 10.85
CA ILE A 29 -10.67 -18.43 11.51
C ILE A 29 -10.22 -17.61 12.72
N ILE A 30 -10.28 -16.28 12.65
CA ILE A 30 -9.97 -15.42 13.80
C ILE A 30 -10.94 -15.71 14.94
N GLU A 31 -12.22 -15.81 14.65
CA GLU A 31 -13.26 -16.14 15.63
C GLU A 31 -13.08 -17.54 16.22
N LYS A 32 -12.92 -18.55 15.35
CA LYS A 32 -12.85 -19.96 15.72
C LYS A 32 -11.64 -20.28 16.60
N TYR A 33 -10.46 -19.79 16.21
CA TYR A 33 -9.22 -20.08 16.92
C TYR A 33 -8.77 -18.99 17.87
N LYS A 34 -9.58 -17.93 18.03
CA LYS A 34 -9.27 -16.77 18.85
C LYS A 34 -7.87 -16.22 18.56
N ALA A 35 -7.60 -16.05 17.26
CA ALA A 35 -6.30 -15.54 16.80
C ALA A 35 -6.01 -14.17 17.43
N THR A 36 -4.77 -13.98 17.87
CA THR A 36 -4.36 -12.74 18.56
C THR A 36 -3.61 -11.76 17.65
N VAL A 37 -3.09 -12.24 16.53
CA VAL A 37 -2.39 -11.43 15.53
C VAL A 37 -2.79 -11.89 14.14
N CYS A 38 -3.17 -10.94 13.29
CA CYS A 38 -3.44 -11.18 11.87
C CYS A 38 -2.41 -10.44 11.03
N PHE A 39 -1.79 -11.13 10.07
CA PHE A 39 -0.85 -10.55 9.10
C PHE A 39 -1.44 -10.65 7.69
N THR A 40 -1.76 -9.53 7.07
CA THR A 40 -2.19 -9.52 5.66
C THR A 40 -1.94 -8.16 5.00
N ALA A 41 -2.34 -8.02 3.73
CA ALA A 41 -2.22 -6.77 2.99
C ALA A 41 -3.39 -5.81 3.29
N PRO A 42 -3.20 -4.49 3.12
CA PRO A 42 -4.26 -3.48 3.25
C PRO A 42 -5.53 -3.81 2.47
N THR A 43 -5.38 -4.29 1.23
CA THR A 43 -6.51 -4.70 0.40
C THR A 43 -7.36 -5.79 1.04
N ALA A 44 -6.73 -6.79 1.67
CA ALA A 44 -7.46 -7.86 2.37
C ALA A 44 -8.21 -7.32 3.60
N TYR A 45 -7.60 -6.41 4.37
CA TYR A 45 -8.28 -5.75 5.48
C TYR A 45 -9.48 -4.92 5.02
N ASN A 46 -9.36 -4.19 3.91
CA ASN A 46 -10.49 -3.44 3.36
C ASN A 46 -11.63 -4.37 2.92
N MET A 47 -11.32 -5.51 2.35
CA MET A 47 -12.32 -6.53 1.98
C MET A 47 -12.93 -7.21 3.22
N MET A 48 -12.14 -7.46 4.29
CA MET A 48 -12.66 -7.94 5.56
C MET A 48 -13.67 -6.94 6.15
N LEU A 49 -13.36 -5.64 6.14
CA LEU A 49 -14.30 -4.60 6.58
C LEU A 49 -15.61 -4.62 5.79
N ALA A 50 -15.56 -4.89 4.49
CA ALA A 50 -16.75 -5.00 3.65
C ALA A 50 -17.54 -6.30 3.86
N ALA A 51 -16.86 -7.39 4.26
CA ALA A 51 -17.46 -8.70 4.51
C ALA A 51 -17.93 -8.89 5.98
N MET A 52 -17.47 -8.04 6.88
CA MET A 52 -17.73 -8.11 8.31
C MET A 52 -19.19 -7.70 8.60
N ASP A 53 -20.00 -8.62 9.08
CA ASP A 53 -21.34 -8.34 9.57
C ASP A 53 -21.33 -7.71 10.99
N GLU A 54 -22.53 -7.44 11.55
CA GLU A 54 -22.66 -6.85 12.87
C GLU A 54 -22.29 -7.81 14.01
N GLY A 55 -22.25 -9.12 13.73
CA GLY A 55 -21.96 -10.18 14.69
C GLY A 55 -20.51 -10.63 14.74
N ALA A 56 -19.67 -10.15 13.83
CA ALA A 56 -18.27 -10.60 13.74
C ALA A 56 -17.45 -10.26 15.00
N ASP A 57 -16.91 -11.30 15.66
CA ASP A 57 -16.11 -11.17 16.89
C ASP A 57 -14.61 -11.21 16.63
N LEU A 58 -14.00 -10.07 16.42
CA LEU A 58 -12.54 -9.92 16.33
C LEU A 58 -11.89 -9.48 17.65
N SER A 59 -12.58 -9.59 18.78
CA SER A 59 -12.11 -9.12 20.10
C SER A 59 -10.80 -9.79 20.55
N SER A 60 -10.55 -11.02 20.12
CA SER A 60 -9.32 -11.76 20.38
C SER A 60 -8.06 -11.13 19.73
N LEU A 61 -8.22 -10.37 18.64
CA LEU A 61 -7.09 -9.68 18.02
C LEU A 61 -6.53 -8.62 18.96
N ARG A 62 -5.24 -8.69 19.24
CA ARG A 62 -4.46 -7.60 19.84
C ARG A 62 -3.74 -6.77 18.79
N ALA A 63 -3.43 -7.34 17.62
CA ALA A 63 -2.78 -6.66 16.51
C ALA A 63 -3.31 -7.10 15.16
N ALA A 64 -3.55 -6.12 14.28
CA ALA A 64 -3.65 -6.28 12.86
C ALA A 64 -2.35 -5.72 12.24
N VAL A 65 -1.58 -6.55 11.56
CA VAL A 65 -0.31 -6.15 10.94
C VAL A 65 -0.51 -6.07 9.44
N SER A 66 -0.27 -4.89 8.88
CA SER A 66 -0.42 -4.58 7.46
C SER A 66 0.94 -4.42 6.81
N ALA A 67 1.17 -5.08 5.70
CA ALA A 67 2.39 -4.92 4.92
C ALA A 67 2.21 -5.36 3.47
N GLY A 68 3.16 -4.95 2.62
CA GLY A 68 3.24 -5.37 1.23
C GLY A 68 2.56 -4.44 0.23
N GLU A 69 1.71 -3.56 0.69
CA GLU A 69 1.10 -2.44 -0.02
C GLU A 69 1.05 -1.23 0.92
N THR A 70 0.77 -0.05 0.39
CA THR A 70 0.52 1.14 1.22
C THR A 70 -0.82 0.98 1.94
N LEU A 71 -0.85 1.22 3.25
CA LEU A 71 -2.08 1.27 4.03
C LEU A 71 -2.75 2.66 3.89
N PRO A 72 -3.87 2.78 3.17
CA PRO A 72 -4.58 4.05 3.08
C PRO A 72 -5.16 4.46 4.43
N ALA A 73 -5.02 5.74 4.80
CA ALA A 73 -5.59 6.26 6.05
C ALA A 73 -7.09 5.95 6.21
N PRO A 74 -7.96 6.06 5.17
CA PRO A 74 -9.36 5.68 5.32
C PRO A 74 -9.60 4.21 5.69
N VAL A 75 -8.73 3.30 5.26
CA VAL A 75 -8.83 1.87 5.64
C VAL A 75 -8.43 1.68 7.09
N TYR A 76 -7.34 2.33 7.52
CA TYR A 76 -6.91 2.35 8.91
C TYR A 76 -8.02 2.89 9.84
N ASP A 77 -8.61 4.05 9.50
CA ASP A 77 -9.64 4.71 10.32
C ASP A 77 -10.91 3.85 10.44
N LYS A 78 -11.38 3.27 9.33
CA LYS A 78 -12.52 2.34 9.33
C LYS A 78 -12.25 1.10 10.19
N TRP A 79 -11.03 0.54 10.08
CA TRP A 79 -10.65 -0.62 10.88
C TRP A 79 -10.64 -0.29 12.37
N LEU A 80 -9.99 0.81 12.76
CA LEU A 80 -9.93 1.26 14.15
C LEU A 80 -11.34 1.52 14.71
N GLN A 81 -12.19 2.18 13.93
CA GLN A 81 -13.58 2.44 14.31
C GLN A 81 -14.40 1.16 14.51
N LYS A 82 -14.24 0.16 13.61
CA LYS A 82 -15.01 -1.09 13.64
C LYS A 82 -14.52 -2.05 14.72
N THR A 83 -13.21 -2.14 14.96
CA THR A 83 -12.60 -3.16 15.83
C THR A 83 -12.08 -2.62 17.16
N GLY A 84 -11.90 -1.33 17.29
CA GLY A 84 -11.21 -0.71 18.43
C GLY A 84 -9.71 -1.04 18.50
N LYS A 85 -9.12 -1.66 17.47
CA LYS A 85 -7.73 -2.13 17.45
C LYS A 85 -6.90 -1.36 16.42
N PRO A 86 -5.66 -0.96 16.75
CA PRO A 86 -4.77 -0.32 15.78
C PRO A 86 -4.36 -1.32 14.70
N MET A 87 -4.10 -0.79 13.51
CA MET A 87 -3.44 -1.51 12.44
C MET A 87 -1.98 -1.06 12.36
N LEU A 88 -1.07 -2.01 12.50
CA LEU A 88 0.36 -1.75 12.49
C LEU A 88 0.88 -1.90 11.06
N ASP A 89 0.97 -0.79 10.35
CA ASP A 89 1.56 -0.78 9.02
C ASP A 89 3.08 -0.89 9.09
N GLY A 90 3.69 -1.47 8.06
CA GLY A 90 5.13 -1.59 7.97
C GLY A 90 5.62 -1.89 6.57
N ILE A 91 6.81 -1.37 6.26
CA ILE A 91 7.51 -1.71 5.03
C ILE A 91 8.65 -2.69 5.32
N GLY A 92 8.74 -3.69 4.49
CA GLY A 92 9.83 -4.65 4.42
C GLY A 92 10.20 -4.96 2.98
N ALA A 93 11.31 -5.64 2.80
CA ALA A 93 11.77 -6.10 1.50
C ALA A 93 12.36 -7.51 1.64
N THR A 94 12.34 -8.28 0.57
CA THR A 94 12.99 -9.60 0.51
C THR A 94 14.47 -9.49 0.84
N GLU A 95 15.10 -8.44 0.36
CA GLU A 95 16.52 -8.10 0.56
C GLU A 95 16.86 -7.84 2.03
N MET A 96 15.89 -7.37 2.81
CA MET A 96 16.03 -7.07 4.24
C MET A 96 15.38 -8.13 5.12
N LEU A 97 14.93 -9.26 4.56
CA LEU A 97 14.23 -10.40 5.16
C LEU A 97 12.80 -10.10 5.62
N HIS A 98 12.54 -8.97 6.25
CA HIS A 98 11.25 -8.63 6.83
C HIS A 98 11.06 -7.11 6.91
N ILE A 99 10.15 -6.67 7.79
CA ILE A 99 9.84 -5.27 8.06
C ILE A 99 11.04 -4.60 8.75
N PHE A 100 11.40 -3.40 8.31
CA PHE A 100 12.48 -2.57 8.87
C PHE A 100 11.99 -1.16 9.28
N ILE A 101 10.81 -0.72 8.82
CA ILE A 101 10.07 0.45 9.33
C ILE A 101 8.66 -0.01 9.66
N SER A 102 8.13 0.34 10.83
CA SER A 102 6.79 -0.06 11.26
C SER A 102 6.19 0.91 12.27
N ASN A 103 4.86 0.97 12.27
CA ASN A 103 4.10 1.46 13.42
C ASN A 103 4.25 0.50 14.62
N ARG A 104 4.03 1.02 15.82
CA ARG A 104 4.05 0.27 17.09
C ARG A 104 2.70 0.42 17.79
N PHE A 105 2.43 -0.41 18.77
CA PHE A 105 1.20 -0.36 19.55
C PHE A 105 0.98 0.98 20.28
N ASP A 106 2.05 1.51 20.83
CA ASP A 106 2.11 2.75 21.62
C ASP A 106 2.51 3.98 20.77
N ASP A 107 2.86 3.77 19.50
CA ASP A 107 3.36 4.82 18.60
C ASP A 107 2.93 4.50 17.15
N HIS A 108 1.67 4.78 16.84
CA HIS A 108 1.09 4.54 15.52
C HIS A 108 0.30 5.74 15.01
N LYS A 109 0.22 5.87 13.69
CA LYS A 109 -0.44 7.00 13.03
C LYS A 109 -1.03 6.53 11.69
N ALA A 110 -2.26 6.96 11.40
CA ALA A 110 -2.91 6.71 10.12
C ALA A 110 -2.12 7.32 8.95
N GLY A 111 -2.04 6.61 7.83
CA GLY A 111 -1.43 7.09 6.59
C GLY A 111 0.10 7.18 6.60
N CYS A 112 0.76 6.68 7.64
CA CYS A 112 2.22 6.54 7.67
C CYS A 112 2.65 5.09 7.85
N THR A 113 3.85 4.77 7.38
CA THR A 113 4.45 3.44 7.53
C THR A 113 5.05 3.23 8.93
N GLY A 114 5.31 4.31 9.68
CA GLY A 114 5.89 4.26 11.01
C GLY A 114 7.32 4.78 11.08
N LYS A 115 8.11 4.22 11.98
CA LYS A 115 9.52 4.59 12.26
C LYS A 115 10.44 3.37 12.08
N PRO A 116 11.75 3.57 11.89
CA PRO A 116 12.70 2.46 11.86
C PRO A 116 12.57 1.60 13.13
N ILE A 117 12.53 0.29 12.98
CA ILE A 117 12.53 -0.65 14.11
C ILE A 117 13.92 -0.73 14.71
N ARG A 118 14.00 -1.21 15.96
CA ARG A 118 15.27 -1.28 16.70
C ARG A 118 16.35 -2.01 15.90
N GLY A 119 17.50 -1.37 15.75
CA GLY A 119 18.67 -1.87 15.02
C GLY A 119 18.69 -1.45 13.54
N TYR A 120 17.67 -0.78 13.04
CA TYR A 120 17.65 -0.20 11.70
C TYR A 120 17.73 1.32 11.74
N GLU A 121 18.37 1.87 10.71
CA GLU A 121 18.41 3.29 10.41
C GLU A 121 17.82 3.51 9.03
N ALA A 122 17.10 4.62 8.85
CA ALA A 122 16.54 4.99 7.56
C ALA A 122 16.68 6.50 7.35
N LYS A 123 16.85 6.89 6.09
CA LYS A 123 16.88 8.29 5.67
C LYS A 123 16.34 8.46 4.26
N ILE A 124 15.96 9.68 3.92
CA ILE A 124 15.52 10.04 2.58
C ILE A 124 16.67 10.72 1.85
N VAL A 125 16.98 10.28 0.64
CA VAL A 125 18.13 10.77 -0.14
C VAL A 125 17.74 11.14 -1.57
N ASP A 126 18.51 12.05 -2.16
CA ASP A 126 18.48 12.35 -3.59
C ASP A 126 19.22 11.27 -4.42
N ASP A 127 19.35 11.50 -5.73
CA ASP A 127 20.06 10.59 -6.64
C ASP A 127 21.58 10.54 -6.40
N HIS A 128 22.15 11.51 -5.70
CA HIS A 128 23.55 11.59 -5.33
C HIS A 128 23.82 11.10 -3.89
N MET A 129 22.82 10.52 -3.21
CA MET A 129 22.88 10.04 -1.83
C MET A 129 22.99 11.16 -0.78
N ASN A 130 22.75 12.43 -1.14
CA ASN A 130 22.61 13.49 -0.16
C ASN A 130 21.28 13.34 0.57
N GLU A 131 21.31 13.56 1.89
CA GLU A 131 20.10 13.52 2.71
C GLU A 131 19.21 14.75 2.43
N LEU A 132 17.93 14.51 2.21
CA LEU A 132 16.93 15.54 1.95
C LEU A 132 16.38 16.14 3.23
N ASN A 133 15.80 17.35 3.13
CA ASN A 133 15.15 17.99 4.25
C ASN A 133 13.85 17.28 4.63
N ILE A 134 13.41 17.52 5.86
CA ILE A 134 12.12 17.03 6.37
C ILE A 134 10.99 17.51 5.46
N GLY A 135 10.11 16.57 5.08
CA GLY A 135 8.97 16.81 4.19
C GLY A 135 9.28 16.66 2.70
N GLU A 136 10.54 16.65 2.28
CA GLU A 136 10.91 16.38 0.90
C GLU A 136 10.74 14.90 0.55
N VAL A 137 10.33 14.61 -0.68
CA VAL A 137 10.17 13.25 -1.19
C VAL A 137 11.45 12.83 -1.92
N GLY A 138 11.99 11.68 -1.55
CA GLY A 138 13.18 11.11 -2.17
C GLY A 138 13.25 9.61 -1.98
N ARG A 139 14.38 9.02 -2.35
CA ARG A 139 14.61 7.57 -2.25
C ARG A 139 14.82 7.15 -0.81
N LEU A 140 14.19 6.05 -0.41
CA LEU A 140 14.40 5.46 0.91
C LEU A 140 15.72 4.67 0.93
N ALA A 141 16.63 5.09 1.79
CA ALA A 141 17.87 4.41 2.09
C ALA A 141 17.80 3.82 3.50
N VAL A 142 18.13 2.52 3.64
CA VAL A 142 18.02 1.77 4.90
C VAL A 142 19.32 1.01 5.18
N ARG A 143 19.73 0.95 6.44
CA ARG A 143 20.80 0.05 6.90
C ARG A 143 20.42 -0.59 8.23
N GLY A 144 20.95 -1.78 8.50
CA GLY A 144 20.64 -2.53 9.73
C GLY A 144 21.33 -3.89 9.75
N PRO A 145 20.90 -4.77 10.66
CA PRO A 145 21.50 -6.09 10.85
C PRO A 145 21.24 -7.07 9.71
N THR A 146 20.34 -6.74 8.80
CA THR A 146 20.02 -7.54 7.62
C THR A 146 20.28 -6.75 6.34
N GLY A 147 20.40 -7.47 5.23
CA GLY A 147 20.63 -6.94 3.90
C GLY A 147 20.84 -8.11 2.96
N CYS A 148 20.94 -7.85 1.66
CA CYS A 148 21.23 -8.91 0.73
C CYS A 148 22.49 -8.63 -0.09
N ARG A 149 23.06 -9.71 -0.61
CA ARG A 149 24.07 -9.68 -1.63
C ARG A 149 23.58 -10.50 -2.81
N TYR A 150 23.31 -9.80 -3.91
CA TYR A 150 22.93 -10.46 -5.15
C TYR A 150 24.10 -11.29 -5.68
N LEU A 151 23.84 -12.54 -6.02
CA LEU A 151 24.86 -13.44 -6.54
C LEU A 151 25.13 -13.13 -8.02
N SER A 152 26.34 -12.65 -8.32
CA SER A 152 26.80 -12.37 -9.68
C SER A 152 25.84 -11.49 -10.51
N ASP A 153 25.23 -10.48 -9.86
CA ASP A 153 24.23 -9.59 -10.47
C ASP A 153 24.62 -8.12 -10.26
N ASP A 154 24.67 -7.36 -11.33
CA ASP A 154 25.04 -5.95 -11.32
C ASP A 154 24.05 -5.05 -10.56
N ARG A 155 22.83 -5.50 -10.30
CA ARG A 155 21.88 -4.81 -9.41
C ARG A 155 22.47 -4.50 -8.04
N GLN A 156 23.45 -5.28 -7.59
CA GLN A 156 24.15 -5.06 -6.32
C GLN A 156 24.70 -3.63 -6.20
N LYS A 157 25.24 -3.08 -7.29
CA LYS A 157 25.83 -1.72 -7.31
C LYS A 157 24.77 -0.63 -7.15
N ASN A 158 23.58 -0.88 -7.66
CA ASN A 158 22.44 0.04 -7.54
C ASN A 158 21.71 -0.11 -6.20
N TYR A 159 21.67 -1.34 -5.68
CA TYR A 159 20.96 -1.64 -4.44
C TYR A 159 21.74 -1.22 -3.19
N VAL A 160 23.06 -1.41 -3.16
CA VAL A 160 23.90 -0.98 -2.03
C VAL A 160 24.81 0.16 -2.46
N GLN A 161 24.56 1.35 -1.90
CA GLN A 161 25.34 2.55 -2.15
C GLN A 161 25.84 3.13 -0.81
N ASN A 162 27.15 3.33 -0.66
CA ASN A 162 27.76 3.87 0.55
C ASN A 162 27.34 3.17 1.86
N GLY A 163 27.12 1.84 1.82
CA GLY A 163 26.67 1.04 2.97
C GLY A 163 25.19 1.14 3.29
N TRP A 164 24.39 1.76 2.43
CA TRP A 164 22.94 1.84 2.51
C TRP A 164 22.26 1.00 1.44
N ASN A 165 21.19 0.30 1.81
CA ASN A 165 20.32 -0.39 0.87
C ASN A 165 19.28 0.59 0.33
N ILE A 166 19.20 0.73 -0.99
CA ILE A 166 18.25 1.59 -1.68
C ILE A 166 17.04 0.74 -2.09
N THR A 167 15.90 0.96 -1.44
CA THR A 167 14.75 0.04 -1.52
C THR A 167 13.97 0.08 -2.84
N GLY A 168 14.21 1.11 -3.66
CA GLY A 168 13.41 1.36 -4.87
C GLY A 168 12.06 2.05 -4.58
N ASP A 169 11.84 2.45 -3.36
CA ASP A 169 10.64 3.16 -2.92
C ASP A 169 10.98 4.62 -2.58
N SER A 170 10.07 5.54 -2.92
CA SER A 170 10.15 6.95 -2.54
C SER A 170 9.31 7.22 -1.29
N PHE A 171 9.89 7.96 -0.36
CA PHE A 171 9.30 8.34 0.91
C PHE A 171 9.55 9.81 1.23
N SER A 172 8.78 10.35 2.16
CA SER A 172 9.12 11.55 2.91
C SER A 172 9.15 11.23 4.41
N GLN A 173 9.79 12.10 5.20
CA GLN A 173 9.85 11.97 6.66
C GLN A 173 9.30 13.25 7.30
N ASP A 174 8.49 13.12 8.35
CA ASP A 174 8.03 14.27 9.13
C ASP A 174 9.00 14.60 10.29
N LYS A 175 8.78 15.75 10.91
CA LYS A 175 9.58 16.24 12.06
C LYS A 175 9.55 15.32 13.29
N ASN A 176 8.60 14.39 13.36
CA ASN A 176 8.48 13.42 14.44
C ASN A 176 9.15 12.08 14.10
N GLY A 177 9.79 11.98 12.94
CA GLY A 177 10.49 10.78 12.49
C GLY A 177 9.61 9.72 11.84
N TYR A 178 8.33 10.02 11.53
CA TYR A 178 7.48 9.09 10.78
C TYR A 178 7.78 9.15 9.30
N PHE A 179 7.81 7.99 8.68
CA PHE A 179 8.00 7.80 7.25
C PHE A 179 6.66 7.62 6.52
N PHE A 180 6.50 8.35 5.42
CA PHE A 180 5.31 8.33 4.58
C PHE A 180 5.69 7.82 3.20
N PHE A 181 5.10 6.72 2.79
CA PHE A 181 5.29 6.18 1.45
C PHE A 181 4.70 7.13 0.41
N ALA A 182 5.47 7.47 -0.60
CA ALA A 182 4.99 8.25 -1.74
C ALA A 182 4.61 7.31 -2.91
N ALA A 183 5.59 6.66 -3.50
CA ALA A 183 5.39 5.72 -4.62
C ALA A 183 6.59 4.79 -4.73
N ARG A 184 6.46 3.76 -5.56
CA ARG A 184 7.64 3.12 -6.12
C ARG A 184 8.27 4.04 -7.16
N ASN A 185 9.59 4.00 -7.29
CA ASN A 185 10.29 4.89 -8.21
C ASN A 185 9.83 4.67 -9.67
N ASP A 186 9.47 3.44 -10.03
CA ASP A 186 8.94 3.02 -11.34
C ASP A 186 7.43 3.25 -11.51
N ASP A 187 6.71 3.57 -10.44
CA ASP A 187 5.25 3.82 -10.44
C ASP A 187 4.88 5.31 -10.29
N MET A 188 5.87 6.19 -10.18
CA MET A 188 5.62 7.63 -10.11
C MET A 188 5.03 8.14 -11.43
N ILE A 189 3.90 8.82 -11.35
CA ILE A 189 3.21 9.37 -12.52
C ILE A 189 3.75 10.77 -12.78
N ILE A 190 4.43 10.96 -13.92
CA ILE A 190 4.93 12.27 -14.32
C ILE A 190 3.93 12.88 -15.29
N SER A 191 3.14 13.86 -14.83
CA SER A 191 2.11 14.53 -15.61
C SER A 191 2.38 16.02 -15.72
N ALA A 192 2.67 16.49 -16.93
CA ALA A 192 3.00 17.91 -17.22
C ALA A 192 4.11 18.46 -16.28
N GLY A 193 5.13 17.63 -16.01
CA GLY A 193 6.26 17.99 -15.13
C GLY A 193 6.00 17.83 -13.63
N TYR A 194 4.81 17.43 -13.21
CA TYR A 194 4.50 17.14 -11.81
C TYR A 194 4.65 15.66 -11.49
N ASN A 195 5.32 15.36 -10.39
CA ASN A 195 5.38 14.01 -9.83
C ASN A 195 4.11 13.74 -9.01
N ILE A 196 3.32 12.76 -9.42
CA ILE A 196 2.07 12.38 -8.77
C ILE A 196 2.19 10.95 -8.25
N ALA A 197 2.04 10.80 -6.96
CA ALA A 197 2.02 9.50 -6.30
C ALA A 197 0.63 8.86 -6.41
N GLY A 198 0.53 7.70 -7.09
CA GLY A 198 -0.74 6.96 -7.20
C GLY A 198 -1.42 6.69 -5.87
N PRO A 199 -0.72 6.22 -4.83
CA PRO A 199 -1.29 5.96 -3.51
C PRO A 199 -1.96 7.16 -2.83
N GLU A 200 -1.48 8.36 -3.06
CA GLU A 200 -2.12 9.59 -2.53
C GLU A 200 -3.50 9.82 -3.17
N VAL A 201 -3.61 9.59 -4.48
CA VAL A 201 -4.87 9.67 -5.21
C VAL A 201 -5.82 8.54 -4.81
N GLU A 202 -5.30 7.32 -4.63
CA GLU A 202 -6.04 6.16 -4.13
C GLU A 202 -6.63 6.42 -2.75
N ALA A 203 -5.86 6.98 -1.83
CA ALA A 203 -6.32 7.33 -0.48
C ALA A 203 -7.47 8.37 -0.53
N ALA A 204 -7.38 9.37 -1.40
CA ALA A 204 -8.45 10.34 -1.60
C ALA A 204 -9.71 9.66 -2.15
N LEU A 205 -9.60 8.81 -3.16
CA LEU A 205 -10.73 8.07 -3.74
C LEU A 205 -11.39 7.12 -2.73
N LEU A 206 -10.60 6.36 -1.96
CA LEU A 206 -11.09 5.42 -0.94
C LEU A 206 -11.83 6.09 0.22
N SER A 207 -11.66 7.41 0.41
CA SER A 207 -12.45 8.18 1.37
C SER A 207 -13.88 8.45 0.89
N HIS A 208 -14.20 8.20 -0.39
CA HIS A 208 -15.54 8.38 -0.93
C HIS A 208 -16.41 7.14 -0.66
N LYS A 209 -17.64 7.34 -0.18
CA LYS A 209 -18.56 6.25 0.25
C LYS A 209 -18.90 5.21 -0.82
N GLN A 210 -18.85 5.58 -2.10
CA GLN A 210 -19.17 4.69 -3.22
C GLN A 210 -17.97 3.94 -3.77
N VAL A 211 -16.75 4.18 -3.26
CA VAL A 211 -15.53 3.48 -3.68
C VAL A 211 -15.21 2.37 -2.70
N LEU A 212 -15.20 1.13 -3.19
CA LEU A 212 -14.80 -0.06 -2.44
C LEU A 212 -13.29 -0.28 -2.55
N GLU A 213 -12.78 -0.28 -3.77
CA GLU A 213 -11.36 -0.45 -4.08
C GLU A 213 -10.99 0.46 -5.26
N CYS A 214 -9.73 0.85 -5.32
CA CYS A 214 -9.21 1.53 -6.50
C CYS A 214 -7.73 1.22 -6.72
N ALA A 215 -7.30 1.38 -7.96
CA ALA A 215 -5.90 1.36 -8.36
C ALA A 215 -5.64 2.53 -9.31
N VAL A 216 -4.57 3.26 -9.07
CA VAL A 216 -4.18 4.42 -9.88
C VAL A 216 -2.91 4.13 -10.63
N ILE A 217 -2.93 4.42 -11.93
CA ILE A 217 -1.79 4.27 -12.85
C ILE A 217 -1.58 5.53 -13.67
N GLY A 218 -0.37 5.70 -14.19
CA GLY A 218 -0.10 6.63 -15.28
C GLY A 218 -0.45 5.99 -16.62
N THR A 219 -1.18 6.71 -17.46
CA THR A 219 -1.40 6.31 -18.86
C THR A 219 -0.82 7.36 -19.80
N PRO A 220 -0.20 6.96 -20.92
CA PRO A 220 0.37 7.90 -21.88
C PRO A 220 -0.62 8.97 -22.35
N ASP A 221 -0.14 10.20 -22.51
CA ASP A 221 -0.91 11.35 -23.01
C ASP A 221 0.02 12.27 -23.80
N ASP A 222 -0.37 12.62 -25.02
CA ASP A 222 0.49 13.38 -25.95
C ASP A 222 0.83 14.78 -25.45
N LYS A 223 -0.02 15.40 -24.62
CA LYS A 223 0.17 16.77 -24.14
C LYS A 223 0.86 16.82 -22.78
N ARG A 224 0.73 15.77 -21.97
CA ARG A 224 1.16 15.76 -20.57
C ARG A 224 2.25 14.74 -20.28
N GLY A 225 2.66 13.94 -21.28
CA GLY A 225 3.52 12.77 -21.08
C GLY A 225 2.71 11.61 -20.49
N ALA A 226 2.05 11.84 -19.35
CA ALA A 226 1.09 10.89 -18.78
C ALA A 226 -0.07 11.64 -18.09
N ILE A 227 -1.21 10.97 -17.98
CA ILE A 227 -2.35 11.38 -17.15
C ILE A 227 -2.59 10.35 -16.05
N VAL A 228 -3.17 10.82 -14.95
CA VAL A 228 -3.64 9.97 -13.86
C VAL A 228 -4.91 9.26 -14.31
N GLN A 229 -4.89 7.93 -14.32
CA GLN A 229 -6.06 7.08 -14.55
C GLN A 229 -6.37 6.25 -13.31
N ALA A 230 -7.64 6.28 -12.88
CA ALA A 230 -8.11 5.49 -11.74
C ALA A 230 -9.02 4.35 -12.23
N HIS A 231 -8.71 3.12 -11.83
CA HIS A 231 -9.57 1.95 -11.96
C HIS A 231 -10.30 1.77 -10.64
N ILE A 232 -11.64 1.75 -10.66
CA ILE A 232 -12.46 1.82 -9.45
C ILE A 232 -13.47 0.68 -9.40
N VAL A 233 -13.49 -0.03 -8.28
CA VAL A 233 -14.54 -0.97 -7.91
C VAL A 233 -15.51 -0.24 -6.99
N LEU A 234 -16.78 -0.22 -7.33
CA LEU A 234 -17.81 0.46 -6.55
C LEU A 234 -18.33 -0.42 -5.41
N THR A 235 -18.83 0.24 -4.35
CA THR A 235 -19.55 -0.43 -3.27
C THR A 235 -20.88 -1.02 -3.77
N LYS A 236 -21.36 -2.09 -3.10
CA LYS A 236 -22.63 -2.75 -3.44
C LYS A 236 -23.78 -1.75 -3.48
N GLY A 237 -24.56 -1.77 -4.56
CA GLY A 237 -25.69 -0.85 -4.76
C GLY A 237 -25.34 0.47 -5.45
N SER A 238 -24.06 0.82 -5.60
CA SER A 238 -23.62 1.96 -6.40
C SER A 238 -23.66 1.62 -7.89
N LYS A 239 -23.95 2.63 -8.73
CA LYS A 239 -24.04 2.47 -10.19
C LYS A 239 -23.04 3.37 -10.88
N GLU A 240 -22.44 2.84 -11.93
CA GLU A 240 -21.57 3.58 -12.83
C GLU A 240 -22.35 4.70 -13.53
N SER A 241 -21.76 5.89 -13.61
CA SER A 241 -22.31 7.01 -14.36
C SER A 241 -21.24 8.09 -14.59
N ASP A 242 -21.41 8.89 -15.63
CA ASP A 242 -20.52 10.04 -15.86
C ASP A 242 -20.66 11.09 -14.77
N LYS A 243 -21.85 11.22 -14.18
CA LYS A 243 -22.05 12.06 -12.99
C LYS A 243 -21.16 11.62 -11.83
N LEU A 244 -21.08 10.32 -11.56
CA LEU A 244 -20.22 9.78 -10.52
C LEU A 244 -18.73 9.99 -10.83
N LYS A 245 -18.30 9.89 -12.11
CA LYS A 245 -16.91 10.21 -12.48
C LYS A 245 -16.56 11.65 -12.10
N ILE A 246 -17.43 12.61 -12.43
CA ILE A 246 -17.23 14.02 -12.10
C ILE A 246 -17.20 14.22 -10.59
N GLU A 247 -18.15 13.61 -9.85
CA GLU A 247 -18.21 13.65 -8.39
C GLU A 247 -16.90 13.14 -7.74
N LEU A 248 -16.37 12.02 -8.23
CA LEU A 248 -15.11 11.46 -7.75
C LEU A 248 -13.89 12.34 -8.08
N GLN A 249 -13.86 12.93 -9.27
CA GLN A 249 -12.81 13.88 -9.66
C GLN A 249 -12.84 15.13 -8.75
N ASP A 250 -14.01 15.67 -8.49
CA ASP A 250 -14.16 16.85 -7.63
C ASP A 250 -13.87 16.51 -6.16
N HIS A 251 -14.24 15.32 -5.71
CA HIS A 251 -13.87 14.82 -4.38
C HIS A 251 -12.34 14.78 -4.20
N VAL A 252 -11.60 14.25 -5.19
CA VAL A 252 -10.14 14.23 -5.14
C VAL A 252 -9.55 15.64 -5.12
N LYS A 253 -10.05 16.54 -5.98
CA LYS A 253 -9.59 17.95 -6.01
C LYS A 253 -9.83 18.69 -4.69
N ALA A 254 -10.86 18.32 -3.94
CA ALA A 254 -11.15 18.90 -2.63
C ALA A 254 -10.27 18.32 -1.49
N LYS A 255 -9.69 17.14 -1.69
CA LYS A 255 -8.90 16.44 -0.66
C LYS A 255 -7.39 16.63 -0.79
N ILE A 256 -6.89 16.69 -2.02
CA ILE A 256 -5.46 16.83 -2.33
C ILE A 256 -5.24 17.91 -3.39
N ALA A 257 -3.98 18.20 -3.72
CA ALA A 257 -3.66 19.23 -4.71
C ALA A 257 -4.42 18.98 -6.03
N PRO A 258 -5.17 19.98 -6.55
CA PRO A 258 -6.10 19.79 -7.66
C PRO A 258 -5.50 19.18 -8.92
N PHE A 259 -4.22 19.45 -9.22
CA PHE A 259 -3.57 18.89 -10.40
C PHE A 259 -3.39 17.36 -10.37
N LYS A 260 -3.53 16.73 -9.19
CA LYS A 260 -3.38 15.27 -8.96
C LYS A 260 -4.65 14.48 -9.28
N TYR A 261 -5.80 15.13 -9.56
CA TYR A 261 -7.05 14.40 -9.78
C TYR A 261 -6.96 13.44 -10.97
N PRO A 262 -7.66 12.28 -10.93
CA PRO A 262 -7.67 11.35 -12.04
C PRO A 262 -8.43 11.95 -13.24
N ARG A 263 -7.73 12.13 -14.36
CA ARG A 263 -8.33 12.64 -15.60
C ARG A 263 -9.14 11.59 -16.33
N SER A 264 -8.82 10.32 -16.08
CA SER A 264 -9.55 9.17 -16.58
C SER A 264 -10.03 8.31 -15.42
N ILE A 265 -11.29 7.90 -15.44
CA ILE A 265 -11.88 6.96 -14.47
C ILE A 265 -12.48 5.80 -15.25
N VAL A 266 -12.05 4.59 -14.91
CA VAL A 266 -12.57 3.33 -15.45
C VAL A 266 -13.23 2.57 -14.30
N PHE A 267 -14.52 2.29 -14.41
CA PHE A 267 -15.19 1.40 -13.48
C PHE A 267 -14.91 -0.06 -13.86
N THR A 268 -14.65 -0.90 -12.88
CA THR A 268 -14.36 -2.31 -13.07
C THR A 268 -15.02 -3.16 -11.98
N LYS A 269 -15.33 -4.39 -12.29
CA LYS A 269 -15.90 -5.33 -11.31
C LYS A 269 -14.84 -5.85 -10.34
N LEU A 270 -13.60 -6.00 -10.81
CA LEU A 270 -12.48 -6.54 -10.03
C LEU A 270 -11.18 -5.86 -10.45
N LEU A 271 -10.26 -5.71 -9.52
CA LEU A 271 -8.87 -5.34 -9.80
C LEU A 271 -8.01 -6.61 -9.91
N PRO A 272 -7.02 -6.65 -10.82
CA PRO A 272 -6.08 -7.78 -10.91
C PRO A 272 -5.23 -7.84 -9.65
N LYS A 273 -5.17 -9.01 -9.02
CA LYS A 273 -4.44 -9.25 -7.77
C LYS A 273 -3.57 -10.49 -7.85
N THR A 274 -2.50 -10.52 -7.07
CA THR A 274 -1.73 -11.74 -6.82
C THR A 274 -2.53 -12.68 -5.92
N GLN A 275 -2.07 -13.92 -5.75
CA GLN A 275 -2.65 -14.87 -4.78
C GLN A 275 -2.62 -14.34 -3.34
N THR A 276 -1.69 -13.45 -3.03
CA THR A 276 -1.56 -12.80 -1.70
C THR A 276 -2.38 -11.52 -1.56
N GLY A 277 -3.22 -11.17 -2.57
CA GLY A 277 -4.12 -10.03 -2.53
C GLY A 277 -3.55 -8.70 -3.02
N LYS A 278 -2.28 -8.63 -3.41
CA LYS A 278 -1.64 -7.39 -3.90
C LYS A 278 -2.12 -7.00 -5.30
N ILE A 279 -2.41 -5.73 -5.50
CA ILE A 279 -2.83 -5.19 -6.80
C ILE A 279 -1.67 -5.24 -7.81
N GLN A 280 -1.95 -5.81 -8.98
CA GLN A 280 -1.00 -5.95 -10.10
C GLN A 280 -1.17 -4.81 -11.09
N ARG A 281 -0.65 -3.60 -10.78
CA ARG A 281 -0.82 -2.39 -11.62
C ARG A 281 -0.25 -2.55 -13.03
N PHE A 282 0.76 -3.37 -13.23
CA PHE A 282 1.32 -3.65 -14.56
C PHE A 282 0.30 -4.27 -15.52
N LEU A 283 -0.64 -5.09 -15.02
CA LEU A 283 -1.72 -5.65 -15.86
C LEU A 283 -2.73 -4.57 -16.26
N LEU A 284 -2.95 -3.55 -15.42
CA LEU A 284 -3.83 -2.44 -15.76
C LEU A 284 -3.20 -1.52 -16.84
N ARG A 285 -1.86 -1.40 -16.87
CA ARG A 285 -1.15 -0.63 -17.90
C ARG A 285 -1.21 -1.34 -19.27
N ASN A 286 -1.06 -2.67 -19.28
CA ASN A 286 -0.99 -3.47 -20.49
C ASN A 286 -2.37 -3.78 -21.09
N SER A 287 -3.46 -3.61 -20.35
CA SER A 287 -4.81 -3.90 -20.86
C SER A 287 -5.24 -2.99 -22.04
N LYS A 288 -4.64 -1.81 -22.20
CA LYS A 288 -4.86 -0.95 -23.39
C LYS A 288 -4.20 -1.48 -24.68
N ASP A 289 -3.10 -2.22 -24.56
CA ASP A 289 -2.43 -2.81 -25.72
C ASP A 289 -3.24 -3.98 -26.31
N MET A 290 -4.11 -4.62 -25.51
CA MET A 290 -4.96 -5.71 -25.96
C MET A 290 -6.26 -5.26 -26.63
N GLU A 291 -6.80 -4.08 -26.29
CA GLU A 291 -7.99 -3.53 -26.98
C GLU A 291 -7.65 -2.94 -28.35
N THR A 292 -6.45 -2.42 -28.54
CA THR A 292 -5.97 -1.90 -29.84
C THR A 292 -5.59 -3.02 -30.81
N THR A 293 -5.26 -4.22 -30.32
CA THR A 293 -4.90 -5.37 -31.19
C THR A 293 -6.13 -6.17 -31.65
N ASN A 294 -7.29 -6.00 -31.01
CA ASN A 294 -8.56 -6.65 -31.42
C ASN A 294 -9.46 -5.74 -32.27
N ALA A 295 -9.00 -4.55 -32.64
CA ALA A 295 -9.71 -3.59 -33.49
C ALA A 295 -9.03 -3.38 -34.85
N SER A 296 -8.13 -4.28 -35.27
CA SER A 296 -7.47 -4.29 -36.58
C SER A 296 -7.79 -5.57 -37.34
#